data_dd9086574c828d279afa00eca354d849
#
_entry.id   dd9086574c828d279afa00eca354d849
#
_cell.length_a   1.000
_cell.length_b   1.000
_cell.length_c   1.000
_cell.angle_alpha   90.00
_cell.angle_beta   90.00
_cell.angle_gamma   90.00
#
_symmetry.space_group_name_H-M   'P 1'
#
loop_
_entity.id
_entity.type
_entity.pdbx_description
1 polymer ?
#
loop_
_entity_poly.entity_id
_entity_poly.type
_entity_poly.pdbx_seq_one_letter_code
_entity_poly.pdbx_strand_id
1 'polypeptide(L)'
;MAVDNLKKILETWDDNKDNSSEEFWHKFFEENSVILGQVFSIPVTILGSKAYVGGKKLDNKGGKYPDYLMIYKQTRNTALIEIKTPKTQLLSSEYRSEVYTISREISGAISQLLTYRDKFLKDYYSLVHNSSDTERFYASNPQCILIAGNAKQELCDSDKKQSFELCRSNSQGVQIVTYDKVFEKVHTLVNLLEGK
;
A
#
# COMPACT_ATOMS: atom_id res chain seq x y z
N MET A 1 17.54 -13.23 16.63
CA MET A 1 16.50 -13.79 15.72
C MET A 1 15.56 -12.73 15.14
N ALA A 2 14.77 -11.97 15.91
CA ALA A 2 13.85 -10.97 15.31
C ALA A 2 14.59 -9.81 14.63
N VAL A 3 15.60 -9.24 15.28
CA VAL A 3 16.44 -8.14 14.73
C VAL A 3 17.19 -8.60 13.49
N ASP A 4 17.75 -9.80 13.49
CA ASP A 4 18.49 -10.32 12.33
C ASP A 4 17.57 -10.50 11.12
N ASN A 5 16.32 -10.88 11.33
CA ASN A 5 15.33 -10.96 10.26
C ASN A 5 15.02 -9.57 9.67
N LEU A 6 14.82 -8.56 10.52
CA LEU A 6 14.62 -7.18 10.06
C LEU A 6 15.84 -6.64 9.30
N LYS A 7 17.06 -6.99 9.71
CA LYS A 7 18.29 -6.64 8.97
C LYS A 7 18.32 -7.27 7.58
N LYS A 8 18.02 -8.56 7.46
CA LYS A 8 17.92 -9.23 6.15
C LYS A 8 16.88 -8.58 5.22
N ILE A 9 15.77 -8.17 5.79
CA ILE A 9 14.74 -7.41 5.07
C ILE A 9 15.32 -6.09 4.53
N LEU A 10 16.08 -5.36 5.34
CA LEU A 10 16.74 -4.13 4.92
C LEU A 10 17.82 -4.36 3.86
N GLU A 11 18.63 -5.43 4.01
CA GLU A 11 19.61 -5.84 3.00
C GLU A 11 18.90 -6.15 1.66
N THR A 12 17.80 -6.91 1.69
CA THR A 12 17.02 -7.20 0.48
C THR A 12 16.47 -5.92 -0.15
N TRP A 13 16.01 -4.95 0.66
CA TRP A 13 15.60 -3.63 0.16
C TRP A 13 16.77 -2.90 -0.52
N ASP A 14 17.91 -2.84 0.15
CA ASP A 14 19.08 -2.09 -0.33
C ASP A 14 19.58 -2.64 -1.68
N ASP A 15 19.54 -3.97 -1.86
CA ASP A 15 19.95 -4.65 -3.08
C ASP A 15 18.90 -4.53 -4.22
N ASN A 16 17.64 -4.20 -3.91
CA ASN A 16 16.54 -4.22 -4.87
C ASN A 16 15.83 -2.87 -5.06
N LYS A 17 16.41 -1.75 -4.63
CA LYS A 17 15.80 -0.40 -4.78
C LYS A 17 15.41 -0.07 -6.22
N ASP A 18 16.11 -0.64 -7.19
CA ASP A 18 15.91 -0.43 -8.62
C ASP A 18 15.13 -1.57 -9.30
N ASN A 19 14.63 -2.54 -8.54
CA ASN A 19 13.86 -3.64 -9.09
C ASN A 19 12.45 -3.18 -9.48
N SER A 20 12.12 -3.33 -10.77
CA SER A 20 10.83 -2.96 -11.36
C SER A 20 9.83 -4.12 -11.46
N SER A 21 10.12 -5.27 -10.88
CA SER A 21 9.21 -6.43 -10.89
C SER A 21 8.15 -6.29 -9.81
N GLU A 22 6.88 -6.08 -10.20
CA GLU A 22 5.75 -6.11 -9.26
C GLU A 22 5.64 -7.49 -8.59
N GLU A 23 5.85 -8.59 -9.33
CA GLU A 23 5.80 -9.95 -8.80
C GLU A 23 6.81 -10.17 -7.66
N PHE A 24 8.05 -9.66 -7.83
CA PHE A 24 9.06 -9.70 -6.79
C PHE A 24 8.58 -9.00 -5.51
N TRP A 25 8.04 -7.79 -5.62
CA TRP A 25 7.59 -7.01 -4.48
C TRP A 25 6.36 -7.61 -3.82
N HIS A 26 5.43 -8.18 -4.57
CA HIS A 26 4.31 -8.92 -4.02
C HIS A 26 4.78 -10.09 -3.15
N LYS A 27 5.65 -10.95 -3.71
CA LYS A 27 6.21 -12.07 -2.97
C LYS A 27 6.98 -11.61 -1.73
N PHE A 28 7.81 -10.59 -1.88
CA PHE A 28 8.59 -10.02 -0.79
C PHE A 28 7.71 -9.55 0.39
N PHE A 29 6.65 -8.81 0.13
CA PHE A 29 5.72 -8.34 1.17
C PHE A 29 4.86 -9.48 1.75
N GLU A 30 4.53 -10.48 0.97
CA GLU A 30 3.82 -11.67 1.45
C GLU A 30 4.66 -12.46 2.46
N GLU A 31 5.93 -12.71 2.13
CA GLU A 31 6.89 -13.38 3.00
C GLU A 31 7.28 -12.54 4.23
N ASN A 32 7.20 -11.22 4.14
CA ASN A 32 7.61 -10.26 5.16
C ASN A 32 6.46 -9.34 5.58
N SER A 33 5.30 -9.91 5.88
CA SER A 33 4.06 -9.16 6.17
C SER A 33 4.16 -8.16 7.33
N VAL A 34 5.13 -8.32 8.22
CA VAL A 34 5.44 -7.36 9.28
C VAL A 34 5.73 -5.97 8.74
N ILE A 35 6.28 -5.86 7.52
CA ILE A 35 6.58 -4.58 6.87
C ILE A 35 5.29 -3.86 6.50
N LEU A 36 4.30 -4.59 5.97
CA LEU A 36 2.99 -3.99 5.67
C LEU A 36 2.34 -3.40 6.94
N GLY A 37 2.57 -4.03 8.09
CA GLY A 37 2.15 -3.49 9.37
C GLY A 37 2.74 -2.11 9.69
N GLN A 38 3.93 -1.77 9.16
CA GLN A 38 4.59 -0.49 9.41
C GLN A 38 3.89 0.70 8.74
N VAL A 39 3.03 0.47 7.74
CA VAL A 39 2.27 1.58 7.12
C VAL A 39 1.07 2.02 7.94
N PHE A 40 0.69 1.23 8.95
CA PHE A 40 -0.41 1.51 9.85
C PHE A 40 0.07 2.08 11.19
N SER A 41 -0.79 2.83 11.85
CA SER A 41 -0.58 3.34 13.22
C SER A 41 -1.04 2.38 14.30
N ILE A 42 -1.87 1.40 13.96
CA ILE A 42 -2.42 0.39 14.88
C ILE A 42 -2.23 -1.02 14.32
N PRO A 43 -2.22 -2.06 15.18
CA PRO A 43 -1.95 -3.43 14.75
C PRO A 43 -2.95 -3.95 13.72
N VAL A 44 -2.40 -4.50 12.64
CA VAL A 44 -3.15 -5.15 11.54
C VAL A 44 -2.63 -6.56 11.30
N THR A 45 -3.39 -7.33 10.55
CA THR A 45 -2.96 -8.61 9.97
C THR A 45 -3.52 -8.74 8.56
N ILE A 46 -2.89 -9.56 7.73
CA ILE A 46 -3.41 -9.89 6.40
C ILE A 46 -4.64 -10.77 6.59
N LEU A 47 -5.77 -10.38 6.01
CA LEU A 47 -6.96 -11.21 5.86
C LEU A 47 -6.87 -12.04 4.57
N GLY A 48 -6.32 -11.47 3.51
CA GLY A 48 -6.09 -12.17 2.25
C GLY A 48 -5.15 -11.41 1.31
N SER A 49 -4.31 -12.16 0.61
CA SER A 49 -3.53 -11.71 -0.55
C SER A 49 -4.40 -11.91 -1.79
N LYS A 50 -4.53 -10.89 -2.64
CA LYS A 50 -5.44 -10.89 -3.81
C LYS A 50 -6.86 -11.36 -3.49
N ALA A 51 -7.39 -10.93 -2.34
CA ALA A 51 -8.72 -11.30 -1.89
C ALA A 51 -9.79 -10.69 -2.81
N TYR A 52 -10.82 -11.49 -3.12
CA TYR A 52 -11.95 -10.98 -3.88
C TYR A 52 -12.76 -9.99 -3.04
N VAL A 53 -12.91 -8.76 -3.54
CA VAL A 53 -13.63 -7.68 -2.84
C VAL A 53 -14.90 -7.22 -3.57
N GLY A 54 -15.40 -8.02 -4.51
CA GLY A 54 -16.66 -7.72 -5.18
C GLY A 54 -16.52 -7.36 -6.66
N GLY A 55 -17.60 -6.89 -7.26
CA GLY A 55 -17.64 -6.37 -8.63
C GLY A 55 -17.75 -7.43 -9.73
N LYS A 56 -17.99 -8.70 -9.43
CA LYS A 56 -18.29 -9.71 -10.45
C LYS A 56 -19.64 -9.43 -11.12
N LYS A 57 -19.66 -9.65 -12.43
CA LYS A 57 -20.90 -9.68 -13.23
C LYS A 57 -21.57 -11.07 -13.11
N LEU A 58 -22.77 -11.22 -13.68
CA LEU A 58 -23.50 -12.50 -13.74
C LEU A 58 -22.70 -13.62 -14.41
N ASP A 59 -21.76 -13.31 -15.30
CA ASP A 59 -20.85 -14.24 -15.97
C ASP A 59 -19.57 -14.53 -15.16
N ASN A 60 -19.51 -14.14 -13.89
CA ASN A 60 -18.38 -14.24 -12.98
C ASN A 60 -17.11 -13.46 -13.40
N LYS A 61 -17.20 -12.57 -14.41
CA LYS A 61 -16.08 -11.72 -14.85
C LYS A 61 -16.03 -10.39 -14.11
N GLY A 62 -14.87 -9.74 -14.15
CA GLY A 62 -14.68 -8.36 -13.68
C GLY A 62 -14.49 -8.22 -12.17
N GLY A 63 -14.29 -9.32 -11.44
CA GLY A 63 -13.98 -9.27 -10.00
C GLY A 63 -12.80 -8.37 -9.68
N LYS A 64 -12.82 -7.75 -8.50
CA LYS A 64 -11.79 -6.83 -8.00
C LYS A 64 -10.97 -7.53 -6.91
N TYR A 65 -9.67 -7.37 -7.00
CA TYR A 65 -8.68 -8.05 -6.15
C TYR A 65 -7.57 -7.06 -5.81
N PRO A 66 -7.61 -6.37 -4.65
CA PRO A 66 -6.47 -5.61 -4.16
C PRO A 66 -5.31 -6.56 -3.87
N ASP A 67 -4.10 -6.05 -3.86
CA ASP A 67 -2.94 -6.87 -3.56
C ASP A 67 -3.03 -7.47 -2.16
N TYR A 68 -3.46 -6.68 -1.19
CA TYR A 68 -3.76 -7.17 0.16
C TYR A 68 -5.04 -6.56 0.73
N LEU A 69 -5.83 -7.44 1.35
CA LEU A 69 -6.91 -7.05 2.25
C LEU A 69 -6.41 -7.23 3.67
N MET A 70 -6.28 -6.14 4.39
CA MET A 70 -5.83 -6.10 5.78
C MET A 70 -7.03 -5.98 6.73
N ILE A 71 -6.83 -6.42 7.96
CA ILE A 71 -7.82 -6.28 9.03
C ILE A 71 -7.17 -5.70 10.28
N TYR A 72 -7.80 -4.70 10.87
CA TYR A 72 -7.42 -4.15 12.17
C TYR A 72 -7.76 -5.14 13.27
N LYS A 73 -6.76 -5.56 14.08
CA LYS A 73 -6.94 -6.62 15.08
C LYS A 73 -8.05 -6.31 16.09
N GLN A 74 -8.18 -5.05 16.52
CA GLN A 74 -9.12 -4.66 17.55
C GLN A 74 -10.55 -4.50 17.02
N THR A 75 -10.72 -3.79 15.90
CA THR A 75 -12.05 -3.41 15.38
C THR A 75 -12.56 -4.35 14.32
N ARG A 76 -11.68 -5.20 13.77
CA ARG A 76 -11.93 -6.06 12.60
C ARG A 76 -12.37 -5.28 11.35
N ASN A 77 -12.18 -3.95 11.35
CA ASN A 77 -12.39 -3.14 10.15
C ASN A 77 -11.29 -3.43 9.13
N THR A 78 -11.56 -3.19 7.86
CA THR A 78 -10.67 -3.55 6.75
C THR A 78 -9.90 -2.36 6.19
N ALA A 79 -8.77 -2.66 5.55
CA ALA A 79 -8.02 -1.75 4.70
C ALA A 79 -7.56 -2.48 3.43
N LEU A 80 -7.54 -1.78 2.31
CA LEU A 80 -7.08 -2.27 1.02
C LEU A 80 -5.69 -1.71 0.73
N ILE A 81 -4.76 -2.56 0.30
CA ILE A 81 -3.43 -2.13 -0.12
C ILE A 81 -3.24 -2.51 -1.60
N GLU A 82 -2.73 -1.56 -2.35
CA GLU A 82 -2.20 -1.75 -3.70
C GLU A 82 -0.70 -1.44 -3.67
N ILE A 83 0.09 -2.28 -4.35
CA ILE A 83 1.53 -2.16 -4.42
C ILE A 83 1.94 -1.94 -5.86
N LYS A 84 2.75 -0.92 -6.08
CA LYS A 84 3.53 -0.71 -7.29
C LYS A 84 5.01 -0.91 -6.95
N THR A 85 5.89 -0.69 -7.89
CA THR A 85 7.34 -0.85 -7.65
C THR A 85 7.98 0.40 -7.07
N PRO A 86 9.17 0.32 -6.47
CA PRO A 86 9.94 1.50 -6.09
C PRO A 86 10.37 2.37 -7.28
N LYS A 87 10.37 1.83 -8.50
CA LYS A 87 10.64 2.56 -9.75
C LYS A 87 9.42 3.26 -10.33
N THR A 88 8.24 3.04 -9.78
CA THR A 88 7.04 3.77 -10.22
C THR A 88 7.22 5.25 -10.00
N GLN A 89 7.13 6.04 -11.08
CA GLN A 89 7.25 7.49 -11.01
C GLN A 89 6.12 8.09 -10.16
N LEU A 90 6.50 8.97 -9.23
CA LEU A 90 5.56 9.68 -8.36
C LEU A 90 4.96 10.88 -9.07
N LEU A 91 5.79 11.60 -9.84
CA LEU A 91 5.41 12.83 -10.53
C LEU A 91 5.55 12.65 -12.04
N SER A 92 4.71 13.36 -12.79
CA SER A 92 4.87 13.57 -14.22
C SER A 92 5.95 14.64 -14.50
N SER A 93 6.20 14.94 -15.77
CA SER A 93 6.99 16.11 -16.17
C SER A 93 6.40 17.40 -15.60
N GLU A 94 7.22 18.42 -15.55
CA GLU A 94 6.79 19.75 -15.16
C GLU A 94 5.60 20.23 -16.02
N TYR A 95 4.53 20.64 -15.34
CA TYR A 95 3.31 21.14 -16.00
C TYR A 95 3.42 22.64 -16.31
N ARG A 96 3.94 23.40 -15.36
CA ARG A 96 4.27 24.82 -15.45
C ARG A 96 5.44 25.09 -14.53
N SER A 97 6.07 26.28 -14.64
CA SER A 97 7.20 26.65 -13.79
C SER A 97 6.98 26.22 -12.34
N GLU A 98 7.87 25.39 -11.81
CA GLU A 98 7.90 24.91 -10.42
C GLU A 98 6.71 24.01 -10.00
N VAL A 99 5.81 23.64 -10.94
CA VAL A 99 4.61 22.83 -10.65
C VAL A 99 4.66 21.49 -11.35
N TYR A 100 4.62 20.43 -10.57
CA TYR A 100 4.58 19.04 -11.04
C TYR A 100 3.23 18.39 -10.70
N THR A 101 2.73 17.56 -11.58
CA THR A 101 1.49 16.78 -11.34
C THR A 101 1.84 15.36 -10.91
N ILE A 102 0.93 14.69 -10.23
CA ILE A 102 1.03 13.26 -9.95
C ILE A 102 1.10 12.48 -11.26
N SER A 103 1.93 11.44 -11.30
CA SER A 103 2.09 10.60 -12.47
C SER A 103 0.79 9.90 -12.86
N ARG A 104 0.71 9.49 -14.13
CA ARG A 104 -0.43 8.71 -14.64
C ARG A 104 -0.59 7.38 -13.89
N GLU A 105 0.51 6.74 -13.51
CA GLU A 105 0.49 5.46 -12.79
C GLU A 105 -0.04 5.61 -11.38
N ILE A 106 0.42 6.62 -10.64
CA ILE A 106 -0.10 6.92 -9.30
C ILE A 106 -1.59 7.30 -9.36
N SER A 107 -1.97 8.16 -10.28
CA SER A 107 -3.37 8.57 -10.49
C SER A 107 -4.27 7.37 -10.85
N GLY A 108 -3.76 6.48 -11.71
CA GLY A 108 -4.43 5.22 -12.08
C GLY A 108 -4.62 4.29 -10.88
N ALA A 109 -3.57 4.08 -10.08
CA ALA A 109 -3.61 3.23 -8.90
C ALA A 109 -4.56 3.77 -7.82
N ILE A 110 -4.62 5.10 -7.63
CA ILE A 110 -5.61 5.75 -6.75
C ILE A 110 -7.03 5.44 -7.24
N SER A 111 -7.30 5.65 -8.52
CA SER A 111 -8.62 5.39 -9.11
C SER A 111 -9.01 3.91 -9.01
N GLN A 112 -8.05 3.00 -9.17
CA GLN A 112 -8.22 1.56 -9.00
C GLN A 112 -8.64 1.23 -7.57
N LEU A 113 -7.90 1.68 -6.56
CA LEU A 113 -8.20 1.45 -5.15
C LEU A 113 -9.57 2.01 -4.74
N LEU A 114 -9.90 3.22 -5.16
CA LEU A 114 -11.20 3.83 -4.88
C LEU A 114 -12.34 3.02 -5.53
N THR A 115 -12.13 2.52 -6.74
CA THR A 115 -13.08 1.63 -7.42
C THR A 115 -13.25 0.31 -6.66
N TYR A 116 -12.14 -0.28 -6.17
CA TYR A 116 -12.19 -1.52 -5.40
C TYR A 116 -12.93 -1.32 -4.08
N ARG A 117 -12.66 -0.21 -3.37
CA ARG A 117 -13.40 0.16 -2.16
C ARG A 117 -14.89 0.33 -2.41
N ASP A 118 -15.29 1.01 -3.48
CA ASP A 118 -16.72 1.17 -3.86
C ASP A 118 -17.39 -0.18 -4.09
N LYS A 119 -16.75 -1.08 -4.84
CA LYS A 119 -17.28 -2.43 -5.07
C LYS A 119 -17.34 -3.25 -3.80
N PHE A 120 -16.31 -3.18 -2.96
CA PHE A 120 -16.26 -3.85 -1.67
C PHE A 120 -17.41 -3.44 -0.76
N LEU A 121 -17.70 -2.13 -0.68
CA LEU A 121 -18.81 -1.61 0.11
C LEU A 121 -20.19 -2.07 -0.43
N LYS A 122 -20.35 -2.10 -1.74
CA LYS A 122 -21.59 -2.55 -2.39
C LYS A 122 -21.86 -4.02 -2.19
N ASP A 123 -20.82 -4.85 -2.25
CA ASP A 123 -20.94 -6.30 -2.16
C ASP A 123 -20.70 -6.83 -0.73
N TYR A 124 -20.50 -5.95 0.26
CA TYR A 124 -20.09 -6.27 1.64
C TYR A 124 -20.97 -7.34 2.28
N TYR A 125 -22.29 -7.18 2.26
CA TYR A 125 -23.20 -8.13 2.89
C TYR A 125 -23.10 -9.53 2.29
N SER A 126 -22.99 -9.63 0.97
CA SER A 126 -22.79 -10.92 0.29
C SER A 126 -21.46 -11.57 0.67
N LEU A 127 -20.39 -10.77 0.76
CA LEU A 127 -19.06 -11.24 1.14
C LEU A 127 -19.03 -11.75 2.59
N VAL A 128 -19.61 -11.01 3.52
CA VAL A 128 -19.69 -11.42 4.94
C VAL A 128 -20.58 -12.64 5.15
N HIS A 129 -21.72 -12.70 4.45
CA HIS A 129 -22.63 -13.86 4.55
C HIS A 129 -21.96 -15.17 4.10
N ASN A 130 -21.04 -15.08 3.13
CA ASN A 130 -20.32 -16.22 2.61
C ASN A 130 -18.99 -16.51 3.33
N SER A 131 -18.64 -15.71 4.35
CA SER A 131 -17.43 -15.90 5.16
C SER A 131 -17.74 -16.71 6.42
N SER A 132 -16.77 -17.48 6.91
CA SER A 132 -16.88 -18.18 8.19
C SER A 132 -16.92 -17.19 9.36
N ASP A 133 -17.47 -17.61 10.51
CA ASP A 133 -17.51 -16.74 11.71
C ASP A 133 -16.11 -16.30 12.19
N THR A 134 -15.09 -17.10 11.95
CA THR A 134 -13.69 -16.79 12.28
C THR A 134 -13.09 -15.72 11.36
N GLU A 135 -13.65 -15.57 10.16
CA GLU A 135 -13.21 -14.62 9.14
C GLU A 135 -14.05 -13.35 9.08
N ARG A 136 -14.96 -13.16 10.04
CA ARG A 136 -15.79 -11.94 10.08
C ARG A 136 -14.95 -10.68 10.07
N PHE A 137 -15.34 -9.74 9.22
CA PHE A 137 -14.70 -8.43 9.06
C PHE A 137 -15.76 -7.34 8.92
N TYR A 138 -15.33 -6.11 9.09
CA TYR A 138 -16.17 -4.93 8.88
C TYR A 138 -15.60 -4.04 7.77
N ALA A 139 -16.47 -3.36 7.05
CA ALA A 139 -16.13 -2.42 5.98
C ALA A 139 -16.67 -1.02 6.31
N SER A 140 -16.39 -0.55 7.52
CA SER A 140 -16.76 0.80 7.94
C SER A 140 -15.74 1.80 7.41
N ASN A 141 -15.98 2.34 6.21
CA ASN A 141 -15.06 3.24 5.50
C ASN A 141 -13.64 2.67 5.38
N PRO A 142 -13.44 1.56 4.64
CA PRO A 142 -12.15 0.90 4.52
C PRO A 142 -11.05 1.88 4.08
N GLN A 143 -9.93 1.87 4.79
CA GLN A 143 -8.76 2.65 4.40
C GLN A 143 -8.15 2.09 3.10
N CYS A 144 -7.74 2.96 2.19
CA CYS A 144 -6.98 2.59 1.00
C CYS A 144 -5.56 3.09 1.13
N ILE A 145 -4.58 2.21 0.86
CA ILE A 145 -3.15 2.52 0.93
C ILE A 145 -2.50 2.11 -0.37
N LEU A 146 -1.78 3.04 -0.98
CA LEU A 146 -0.93 2.81 -2.14
C LEU A 146 0.53 2.85 -1.71
N ILE A 147 1.27 1.77 -1.93
CA ILE A 147 2.72 1.72 -1.73
C ILE A 147 3.38 1.81 -3.11
N ALA A 148 4.12 2.89 -3.38
CA ALA A 148 4.68 3.13 -4.71
C ALA A 148 5.84 4.12 -4.69
N GLY A 149 6.78 3.94 -5.60
CA GLY A 149 7.85 4.88 -5.86
C GLY A 149 8.87 5.05 -4.73
N ASN A 150 9.88 5.86 -4.98
CA ASN A 150 10.95 6.17 -4.02
C ASN A 150 11.19 7.69 -3.98
N ALA A 151 10.67 8.33 -2.94
CA ALA A 151 10.76 9.79 -2.78
C ALA A 151 12.21 10.27 -2.66
N LYS A 152 13.10 9.51 -2.02
CA LYS A 152 14.51 9.87 -1.88
C LYS A 152 15.24 9.89 -3.23
N GLN A 153 14.84 9.04 -4.18
CA GLN A 153 15.43 8.99 -5.52
C GLN A 153 14.82 10.02 -6.47
N GLU A 154 13.52 10.25 -6.41
CA GLU A 154 12.83 11.07 -7.41
C GLU A 154 12.68 12.55 -7.02
N LEU A 155 12.41 12.83 -5.75
CA LEU A 155 12.12 14.18 -5.26
C LEU A 155 13.42 14.89 -4.86
N CYS A 156 14.28 15.20 -5.85
CA CYS A 156 15.62 15.73 -5.60
C CYS A 156 15.63 17.24 -5.27
N ASP A 157 14.63 17.98 -5.74
CA ASP A 157 14.51 19.42 -5.54
C ASP A 157 13.30 19.81 -4.68
N SER A 158 13.23 21.09 -4.29
CA SER A 158 12.18 21.64 -3.43
C SER A 158 10.81 21.61 -4.09
N ASP A 159 10.74 21.87 -5.39
CA ASP A 159 9.49 22.06 -6.11
C ASP A 159 8.79 20.73 -6.33
N LYS A 160 9.57 19.68 -6.65
CA LYS A 160 9.06 18.30 -6.68
C LYS A 160 8.58 17.84 -5.32
N LYS A 161 9.36 18.10 -4.25
CA LYS A 161 8.96 17.76 -2.89
C LYS A 161 7.64 18.43 -2.51
N GLN A 162 7.53 19.73 -2.77
CA GLN A 162 6.34 20.51 -2.48
C GLN A 162 5.13 20.02 -3.30
N SER A 163 5.31 19.85 -4.61
CA SER A 163 4.26 19.35 -5.50
C SER A 163 3.73 17.97 -5.07
N PHE A 164 4.65 17.04 -4.77
CA PHE A 164 4.28 15.72 -4.28
C PHE A 164 3.54 15.79 -2.94
N GLU A 165 4.05 16.54 -1.97
CA GLU A 165 3.47 16.64 -0.64
C GLU A 165 2.08 17.27 -0.68
N LEU A 166 1.88 18.33 -1.47
CA LEU A 166 0.57 18.94 -1.68
C LEU A 166 -0.44 17.95 -2.28
N CYS A 167 -0.03 17.19 -3.29
CA CYS A 167 -0.88 16.17 -3.89
C CYS A 167 -1.19 15.02 -2.91
N ARG A 168 -0.16 14.50 -2.25
CA ARG A 168 -0.26 13.38 -1.32
C ARG A 168 -1.15 13.71 -0.12
N SER A 169 -0.97 14.88 0.49
CA SER A 169 -1.72 15.33 1.67
C SER A 169 -3.18 15.68 1.36
N ASN A 170 -3.49 16.05 0.11
CA ASN A 170 -4.84 16.34 -0.35
C ASN A 170 -5.52 15.14 -1.06
N SER A 171 -4.85 14.00 -1.17
CA SER A 171 -5.44 12.78 -1.73
C SER A 171 -6.45 12.18 -0.74
N GLN A 172 -7.69 12.62 -0.83
CA GLN A 172 -8.75 12.13 0.04
C GLN A 172 -9.09 10.67 -0.28
N GLY A 173 -9.05 9.83 0.74
CA GLY A 173 -9.47 8.43 0.68
C GLY A 173 -8.39 7.43 0.25
N VAL A 174 -7.20 7.87 -0.17
CA VAL A 174 -6.04 7.00 -0.42
C VAL A 174 -4.80 7.58 0.21
N GLN A 175 -4.18 6.84 1.10
CA GLN A 175 -2.87 7.18 1.66
C GLN A 175 -1.78 6.70 0.72
N ILE A 176 -0.93 7.62 0.23
CA ILE A 176 0.24 7.28 -0.58
C ILE A 176 1.46 7.17 0.34
N VAL A 177 2.13 6.03 0.29
CA VAL A 177 3.35 5.74 1.07
C VAL A 177 4.44 5.31 0.10
N THR A 178 5.61 5.91 0.18
CA THR A 178 6.75 5.55 -0.66
C THR A 178 7.61 4.46 0.00
N TYR A 179 8.29 3.66 -0.81
CA TYR A 179 9.13 2.55 -0.34
C TYR A 179 10.18 3.02 0.67
N ASP A 180 10.89 4.10 0.38
CA ASP A 180 11.89 4.68 1.28
C ASP A 180 11.30 5.01 2.66
N LYS A 181 10.04 5.45 2.74
CA LYS A 181 9.35 5.71 4.01
C LYS A 181 8.97 4.44 4.76
N VAL A 182 8.56 3.39 4.06
CA VAL A 182 8.29 2.09 4.67
C VAL A 182 9.56 1.54 5.30
N PHE A 183 10.66 1.50 4.55
CA PHE A 183 11.92 0.94 5.03
C PHE A 183 12.64 1.84 6.04
N GLU A 184 12.44 3.16 6.01
CA GLU A 184 12.90 4.07 7.06
C GLU A 184 12.30 3.72 8.43
N LYS A 185 11.01 3.36 8.47
CA LYS A 185 10.38 2.86 9.71
C LYS A 185 11.00 1.56 10.20
N VAL A 186 11.32 0.63 9.29
CA VAL A 186 12.00 -0.62 9.64
C VAL A 186 13.40 -0.34 10.17
N HIS A 187 14.13 0.58 9.54
CA HIS A 187 15.45 1.04 10.04
C HIS A 187 15.37 1.61 11.45
N THR A 188 14.41 2.50 11.69
CA THR A 188 14.18 3.10 13.00
C THR A 188 13.89 2.01 14.04
N LEU A 189 13.06 1.03 13.69
CA LEU A 189 12.74 -0.08 14.58
C LEU A 189 14.00 -0.91 14.92
N VAL A 190 14.83 -1.24 13.94
CA VAL A 190 16.09 -1.96 14.16
C VAL A 190 17.02 -1.18 15.10
N ASN A 191 17.19 0.13 14.87
CA ASN A 191 18.03 0.98 15.71
C ASN A 191 17.54 1.00 17.17
N LEU A 192 16.23 1.17 17.38
CA LEU A 192 15.63 1.14 18.72
C LEU A 192 15.86 -0.21 19.43
N LEU A 193 15.75 -1.32 18.71
CA LEU A 193 15.96 -2.65 19.26
C LEU A 193 17.44 -2.94 19.58
N GLU A 194 18.36 -2.24 18.93
CA GLU A 194 19.81 -2.33 19.19
C GLU A 194 20.30 -1.31 20.23
N GLY A 195 19.41 -0.46 20.75
CA GLY A 195 19.78 0.57 21.73
C GLY A 195 20.55 1.76 21.13
N LYS A 196 20.33 2.05 19.84
CA LYS A 196 20.94 3.16 19.12
C LYS A 196 20.00 4.34 18.97
#